data_358b5b9d83bfdac00f8a1da20a7a7aa1
#
_entry.id   358b5b9d83bfdac00f8a1da20a7a7aa1
#
_cell.length_a   1.000
_cell.length_b   1.000
_cell.length_c   1.000
_cell.angle_alpha   90.00
_cell.angle_beta   90.00
_cell.angle_gamma   90.00
#
_symmetry.space_group_name_H-M   'P 1'
#
loop_
_entity.id
_entity.type
_entity.pdbx_description
1 polymer ?
#
loop_
_entity_poly.entity_id
_entity_poly.type
_entity_poly.pdbx_seq_one_letter_code
_entity_poly.pdbx_strand_id
1 'polypeptide(L)'
;MINLRKKFKNFGLLETLVFTSVFYVVTMLIWTATTRNAVLDKANSIKSNHRNVVELLNNEVNKCSQDLQKDTAWGENCNSTWTSPAIVDHILKNVKLENPYSISKPLVQSSADPRIDAEGKAGQSTNKGVIFVSLNDFN
;
A
#
# COMPACT_ATOMS: atom_id res chain seq x y z
N MET A 1 -15.60 -31.61 34.11
CA MET A 1 -16.50 -31.13 33.02
C MET A 1 -17.74 -30.52 33.64
N ILE A 2 -17.85 -29.18 33.61
CA ILE A 2 -18.93 -28.45 34.22
C ILE A 2 -20.16 -28.63 33.34
N ASN A 3 -21.26 -29.13 33.96
CA ASN A 3 -22.50 -29.49 33.30
C ASN A 3 -23.27 -28.21 32.87
N LEU A 4 -22.82 -27.59 31.79
CA LEU A 4 -23.41 -26.36 31.20
C LEU A 4 -24.87 -26.57 30.72
N ARG A 5 -25.26 -27.81 30.40
CA ARG A 5 -26.61 -28.11 29.89
C ARG A 5 -27.76 -27.88 30.86
N LYS A 6 -27.51 -27.86 32.17
CA LYS A 6 -28.57 -27.68 33.19
C LYS A 6 -28.90 -26.19 33.45
N LYS A 7 -28.01 -25.25 33.13
CA LYS A 7 -28.21 -23.84 33.44
C LYS A 7 -29.02 -23.06 32.39
N PHE A 8 -29.15 -23.60 31.18
CA PHE A 8 -29.89 -22.93 30.08
C PHE A 8 -31.42 -23.18 30.07
N LYS A 9 -31.94 -24.01 30.96
CA LYS A 9 -33.34 -24.42 30.92
C LYS A 9 -34.34 -23.36 31.42
N ASN A 10 -33.86 -22.30 32.03
CA ASN A 10 -34.70 -21.24 32.61
C ASN A 10 -34.44 -19.82 32.06
N PHE A 11 -33.79 -19.73 30.88
CA PHE A 11 -33.68 -18.45 30.24
C PHE A 11 -35.03 -17.99 29.68
N GLY A 12 -35.59 -16.95 30.26
CA GLY A 12 -36.79 -16.32 29.77
C GLY A 12 -36.59 -15.67 28.41
N LEU A 13 -37.65 -15.51 27.66
CA LEU A 13 -37.64 -14.92 26.32
C LEU A 13 -36.98 -13.52 26.32
N LEU A 14 -37.17 -12.79 27.40
CA LEU A 14 -36.61 -11.42 27.59
C LEU A 14 -35.08 -11.45 27.78
N GLU A 15 -34.57 -12.40 28.53
CA GLU A 15 -33.11 -12.57 28.74
C GLU A 15 -32.42 -12.98 27.45
N THR A 16 -33.04 -13.87 26.66
CA THR A 16 -32.51 -14.27 25.35
C THR A 16 -32.41 -13.08 24.38
N LEU A 17 -33.45 -12.21 24.42
CA LEU A 17 -33.48 -11.01 23.57
C LEU A 17 -32.41 -9.98 23.97
N VAL A 18 -32.18 -9.80 25.27
CA VAL A 18 -31.08 -8.93 25.76
C VAL A 18 -29.73 -9.49 25.37
N PHE A 19 -29.49 -10.78 25.57
CA PHE A 19 -28.21 -11.39 25.18
C PHE A 19 -27.93 -11.31 23.67
N THR A 20 -28.93 -11.56 22.84
CA THR A 20 -28.77 -11.44 21.37
C THR A 20 -28.50 -10.02 20.93
N SER A 21 -29.16 -9.03 21.54
CA SER A 21 -28.91 -7.62 21.20
C SER A 21 -27.50 -7.15 21.60
N VAL A 22 -27.04 -7.52 22.79
CA VAL A 22 -25.68 -7.21 23.24
C VAL A 22 -24.64 -7.89 22.36
N PHE A 23 -24.84 -9.17 22.02
CA PHE A 23 -23.94 -9.91 21.14
C PHE A 23 -23.87 -9.27 19.74
N TYR A 24 -25.01 -8.84 19.20
CA TYR A 24 -25.07 -8.14 17.90
C TYR A 24 -24.26 -6.82 17.93
N VAL A 25 -24.43 -6.00 18.96
CA VAL A 25 -23.69 -4.74 19.10
C VAL A 25 -22.18 -5.00 19.20
N VAL A 26 -21.77 -5.96 20.01
CA VAL A 26 -20.35 -6.30 20.17
C VAL A 26 -19.73 -6.81 18.85
N THR A 27 -20.45 -7.68 18.13
CA THR A 27 -19.96 -8.16 16.82
C THR A 27 -19.85 -7.05 15.78
N MET A 28 -20.82 -6.11 15.77
CA MET A 28 -20.75 -4.93 14.89
C MET A 28 -19.55 -4.03 15.23
N LEU A 29 -19.26 -3.80 16.51
CA LEU A 29 -18.10 -3.00 16.93
C LEU A 29 -16.78 -3.65 16.53
N ILE A 30 -16.65 -4.97 16.72
CA ILE A 30 -15.46 -5.71 16.30
C ILE A 30 -15.29 -5.64 14.77
N TRP A 31 -16.37 -5.86 14.02
CA TRP A 31 -16.34 -5.80 12.56
C TRP A 31 -15.89 -4.43 12.04
N THR A 32 -16.46 -3.34 12.58
CA THR A 32 -16.08 -1.98 12.17
C THR A 32 -14.65 -1.64 12.54
N ALA A 33 -14.17 -2.08 13.69
CA ALA A 33 -12.78 -1.88 14.12
C ALA A 33 -11.79 -2.62 13.22
N THR A 34 -12.06 -3.88 12.88
CA THR A 34 -11.16 -4.69 12.01
C THR A 34 -11.10 -4.17 10.58
N THR A 35 -12.24 -3.77 10.00
CA THR A 35 -12.27 -3.21 8.64
C THR A 35 -11.54 -1.87 8.56
N ARG A 36 -11.70 -1.01 9.56
CA ARG A 36 -11.00 0.28 9.63
C ARG A 36 -9.48 0.09 9.74
N ASN A 37 -9.03 -0.81 10.59
CA ASN A 37 -7.60 -1.10 10.75
C ASN A 37 -6.99 -1.64 9.46
N ALA A 38 -7.65 -2.56 8.76
CA ALA A 38 -7.19 -3.08 7.48
C ALA A 38 -7.02 -2.00 6.40
N VAL A 39 -7.89 -0.98 6.37
CA VAL A 39 -7.75 0.17 5.45
C VAL A 39 -6.56 1.05 5.84
N LEU A 40 -6.40 1.32 7.13
CA LEU A 40 -5.27 2.11 7.63
C LEU A 40 -3.92 1.41 7.40
N ASP A 41 -3.85 0.11 7.59
CA ASP A 41 -2.65 -0.69 7.36
C ASP A 41 -2.22 -0.64 5.89
N LYS A 42 -3.18 -0.77 4.97
CA LYS A 42 -2.91 -0.63 3.53
C LYS A 42 -2.40 0.77 3.16
N ALA A 43 -3.02 1.82 3.71
CA ALA A 43 -2.59 3.19 3.47
C ALA A 43 -1.17 3.45 4.04
N ASN A 44 -0.88 2.95 5.23
CA ASN A 44 0.44 3.05 5.85
C ASN A 44 1.49 2.28 5.06
N SER A 45 1.15 1.10 4.55
CA SER A 45 2.04 0.30 3.70
C SER A 45 2.43 1.05 2.43
N ILE A 46 1.47 1.68 1.72
CA ILE A 46 1.79 2.49 0.53
C ILE A 46 2.66 3.69 0.88
N LYS A 47 2.36 4.37 1.98
CA LYS A 47 3.18 5.51 2.43
C LYS A 47 4.61 5.09 2.74
N SER A 48 4.80 3.95 3.39
CA SER A 48 6.12 3.38 3.68
C SER A 48 6.84 3.00 2.39
N ASN A 49 6.15 2.31 1.47
CA ASN A 49 6.72 1.92 0.18
C ASN A 49 7.14 3.14 -0.66
N HIS A 50 6.30 4.19 -0.70
CA HIS A 50 6.66 5.45 -1.36
C HIS A 50 7.90 6.08 -0.76
N ARG A 51 8.00 6.11 0.58
CA ARG A 51 9.19 6.64 1.25
C ARG A 51 10.44 5.85 0.90
N ASN A 52 10.37 4.52 0.86
CA ASN A 52 11.48 3.66 0.49
C ASN A 52 11.97 3.92 -0.95
N VAL A 53 11.03 4.10 -1.89
CA VAL A 53 11.36 4.45 -3.28
C VAL A 53 12.05 5.81 -3.36
N VAL A 54 11.51 6.82 -2.69
CA VAL A 54 12.10 8.17 -2.66
C VAL A 54 13.49 8.15 -2.03
N GLU A 55 13.68 7.42 -0.94
CA GLU A 55 14.97 7.29 -0.27
C GLU A 55 16.01 6.60 -1.17
N LEU A 56 15.62 5.53 -1.89
CA LEU A 56 16.46 4.86 -2.85
C LEU A 56 16.91 5.83 -3.95
N LEU A 57 15.99 6.57 -4.55
CA LEU A 57 16.28 7.55 -5.59
C LEU A 57 17.22 8.67 -5.08
N ASN A 58 16.93 9.22 -3.91
CA ASN A 58 17.76 10.27 -3.31
C ASN A 58 19.18 9.77 -3.01
N ASN A 59 19.33 8.54 -2.54
CA ASN A 59 20.63 7.94 -2.28
C ASN A 59 21.45 7.82 -3.57
N GLU A 60 20.83 7.38 -4.68
CA GLU A 60 21.51 7.29 -5.97
C GLU A 60 21.89 8.66 -6.54
N VAL A 61 20.96 9.64 -6.46
CA VAL A 61 21.25 11.03 -6.86
C VAL A 61 22.44 11.58 -6.06
N ASN A 62 22.47 11.37 -4.75
CA ASN A 62 23.56 11.83 -3.89
C ASN A 62 24.90 11.16 -4.23
N LYS A 63 24.91 9.86 -4.52
CA LYS A 63 26.14 9.16 -4.93
C LYS A 63 26.68 9.68 -6.26
N CYS A 64 25.79 9.93 -7.23
CA CYS A 64 26.17 10.51 -8.50
C CYS A 64 26.67 11.96 -8.34
N SER A 65 26.01 12.78 -7.53
CA SER A 65 26.41 14.19 -7.33
C SER A 65 27.74 14.36 -6.59
N GLN A 66 28.14 13.34 -5.83
CA GLN A 66 29.42 13.32 -5.10
C GLN A 66 30.54 12.60 -5.86
N ASP A 67 30.34 12.25 -7.13
CA ASP A 67 31.26 11.46 -7.94
C ASP A 67 31.73 10.15 -7.31
N LEU A 68 30.91 9.58 -6.40
CA LEU A 68 31.23 8.33 -5.71
C LEU A 68 31.06 7.10 -6.60
N GLN A 69 30.33 7.23 -7.69
CA GLN A 69 30.08 6.20 -8.69
C GLN A 69 29.94 6.81 -10.09
N LYS A 70 30.23 6.02 -11.13
CA LYS A 70 30.06 6.43 -12.53
C LYS A 70 28.68 6.10 -13.08
N ASP A 71 28.12 4.98 -12.61
CA ASP A 71 26.84 4.45 -13.09
C ASP A 71 25.90 4.29 -11.91
N THR A 72 24.61 4.53 -12.17
CA THR A 72 23.53 4.36 -11.20
C THR A 72 23.25 2.87 -10.93
N ALA A 73 22.53 2.57 -9.88
CA ALA A 73 22.13 1.20 -9.55
C ALA A 73 21.27 0.53 -10.65
N TRP A 74 20.62 1.30 -11.51
CA TRP A 74 19.87 0.80 -12.68
C TRP A 74 20.67 0.76 -13.98
N GLY A 75 22.00 1.02 -13.92
CA GLY A 75 22.94 0.82 -15.03
C GLY A 75 23.04 1.99 -16.00
N GLU A 76 22.45 3.14 -15.71
CA GLU A 76 22.62 4.37 -16.49
C GLU A 76 23.76 5.22 -15.93
N ASN A 77 24.49 5.92 -16.81
CA ASN A 77 25.60 6.77 -16.38
C ASN A 77 25.07 7.98 -15.58
N CYS A 78 25.78 8.35 -14.50
CA CYS A 78 25.42 9.48 -13.66
C CYS A 78 25.30 10.81 -14.42
N ASN A 79 26.09 10.99 -15.49
CA ASN A 79 26.12 12.20 -16.31
C ASN A 79 25.17 12.13 -17.53
N SER A 80 24.38 11.06 -17.66
CA SER A 80 23.41 10.91 -18.74
C SER A 80 22.00 11.25 -18.27
N THR A 81 21.10 11.45 -19.23
CA THR A 81 19.66 11.56 -18.93
C THR A 81 19.14 10.20 -18.51
N TRP A 82 18.61 10.11 -17.30
CA TRP A 82 18.01 8.87 -16.79
C TRP A 82 16.63 8.64 -17.38
N THR A 83 16.21 7.38 -17.40
CA THR A 83 14.92 7.00 -17.93
C THR A 83 14.01 6.41 -16.84
N SER A 84 12.75 6.87 -16.78
CA SER A 84 11.78 6.35 -15.81
C SER A 84 11.57 4.83 -15.92
N PRO A 85 11.54 4.22 -17.12
CA PRO A 85 11.40 2.75 -17.25
C PRO A 85 12.58 1.97 -16.65
N ALA A 86 13.85 2.44 -16.81
CA ALA A 86 15.01 1.77 -16.23
C ALA A 86 14.96 1.77 -14.70
N ILE A 87 14.59 2.90 -14.12
CA ILE A 87 14.40 3.04 -12.67
C ILE A 87 13.32 2.09 -12.16
N VAL A 88 12.15 2.05 -12.82
CA VAL A 88 11.04 1.18 -12.45
C VAL A 88 11.42 -0.29 -12.54
N ASP A 89 12.10 -0.71 -13.62
CA ASP A 89 12.55 -2.09 -13.81
C ASP A 89 13.53 -2.50 -12.70
N HIS A 90 14.47 -1.62 -12.36
CA HIS A 90 15.40 -1.86 -11.25
C HIS A 90 14.68 -2.03 -9.91
N ILE A 91 13.71 -1.14 -9.60
CA ILE A 91 12.94 -1.22 -8.35
C ILE A 91 12.15 -2.53 -8.30
N LEU A 92 11.45 -2.90 -9.37
CA LEU A 92 10.65 -4.12 -9.41
C LEU A 92 11.48 -5.40 -9.28
N LYS A 93 12.73 -5.41 -9.76
CA LYS A 93 13.61 -6.57 -9.67
C LYS A 93 14.30 -6.70 -8.31
N ASN A 94 14.70 -5.59 -7.71
CA ASN A 94 15.60 -5.60 -6.55
C ASN A 94 14.90 -5.26 -5.24
N VAL A 95 13.77 -4.57 -5.29
CA VAL A 95 13.02 -4.17 -4.11
C VAL A 95 11.71 -4.96 -4.05
N LYS A 96 11.59 -5.84 -3.04
CA LYS A 96 10.38 -6.64 -2.84
C LYS A 96 9.27 -5.76 -2.24
N LEU A 97 8.64 -4.98 -3.10
CA LEU A 97 7.50 -4.14 -2.73
C LEU A 97 6.22 -4.71 -3.35
N GLU A 98 5.21 -4.90 -2.53
CA GLU A 98 3.91 -5.42 -2.98
C GLU A 98 2.84 -4.34 -2.90
N ASN A 99 1.94 -4.33 -3.88
CA ASN A 99 0.78 -3.46 -3.87
C ASN A 99 -0.27 -4.03 -2.91
N PRO A 100 -0.54 -3.39 -1.75
CA PRO A 100 -1.48 -3.91 -0.76
C PRO A 100 -2.95 -3.86 -1.21
N TYR A 101 -3.24 -3.20 -2.33
CA TYR A 101 -4.58 -3.13 -2.90
C TYR A 101 -4.81 -4.11 -4.05
N SER A 102 -3.74 -4.60 -4.70
CA SER A 102 -3.86 -5.51 -5.83
C SER A 102 -2.60 -6.33 -6.05
N ILE A 103 -2.73 -7.64 -5.98
CA ILE A 103 -1.62 -8.58 -6.25
C ILE A 103 -1.27 -8.60 -7.75
N SER A 104 -2.24 -8.28 -8.61
CA SER A 104 -2.06 -8.33 -10.08
C SER A 104 -1.43 -7.07 -10.67
N LYS A 105 -1.35 -5.98 -9.90
CA LYS A 105 -0.79 -4.71 -10.38
C LYS A 105 0.55 -4.46 -9.72
N PRO A 106 1.57 -4.05 -10.49
CA PRO A 106 2.85 -3.67 -9.91
C PRO A 106 2.66 -2.47 -9.00
N LEU A 107 3.51 -2.39 -7.96
CA LEU A 107 3.49 -1.26 -7.05
C LEU A 107 4.02 0.01 -7.69
N VAL A 108 5.01 -0.12 -8.59
CA VAL A 108 5.70 1.00 -9.23
C VAL A 108 5.52 0.92 -10.73
N GLN A 109 5.22 2.05 -11.35
CA GLN A 109 5.06 2.19 -12.81
C GLN A 109 5.73 3.48 -13.30
N SER A 110 6.25 3.46 -14.51
CA SER A 110 6.67 4.68 -15.20
C SER A 110 5.46 5.43 -15.74
N SER A 111 5.50 6.75 -15.66
CA SER A 111 4.46 7.62 -16.20
C SER A 111 5.06 8.87 -16.83
N ALA A 112 4.52 9.29 -17.96
CA ALA A 112 4.83 10.56 -18.55
C ALA A 112 4.12 11.71 -17.81
N ASP A 113 2.89 11.46 -17.33
CA ASP A 113 2.14 12.39 -16.49
C ASP A 113 1.47 11.63 -15.34
N PRO A 114 2.14 11.62 -14.16
CA PRO A 114 1.65 10.88 -13.00
C PRO A 114 0.31 11.39 -12.47
N ARG A 115 -0.07 12.63 -12.76
CA ARG A 115 -1.37 13.19 -12.34
C ARG A 115 -2.51 12.55 -13.10
N ILE A 116 -2.37 12.45 -14.43
CA ILE A 116 -3.38 11.82 -15.28
C ILE A 116 -3.51 10.33 -14.95
N ASP A 117 -2.38 9.65 -14.76
CA ASP A 117 -2.37 8.22 -14.48
C ASP A 117 -2.88 7.90 -13.07
N ALA A 118 -2.64 8.79 -12.08
CA ALA A 118 -3.12 8.61 -10.72
C ALA A 118 -4.63 8.87 -10.57
N GLU A 119 -5.16 9.87 -11.26
CA GLU A 119 -6.58 10.21 -11.21
C GLU A 119 -7.45 9.20 -11.94
N GLY A 120 -6.90 8.56 -12.98
CA GLY A 120 -7.65 7.66 -13.87
C GLY A 120 -8.69 8.41 -14.68
N LYS A 121 -9.34 7.72 -15.61
CA LYS A 121 -10.56 8.24 -16.25
C LYS A 121 -11.65 8.38 -15.19
N ALA A 122 -12.30 9.52 -15.14
CA ALA A 122 -13.28 9.94 -14.16
C ALA A 122 -14.14 8.78 -13.60
N GLY A 123 -13.98 8.47 -12.31
CA GLY A 123 -14.76 7.47 -11.58
C GLY A 123 -14.18 6.06 -11.46
N GLN A 124 -13.05 5.74 -12.08
CA GLN A 124 -12.38 4.45 -11.90
C GLN A 124 -10.99 4.63 -11.30
N SER A 125 -10.89 4.45 -10.00
CA SER A 125 -9.60 4.33 -9.27
C SER A 125 -8.91 2.99 -9.61
N THR A 126 -8.56 2.81 -10.90
CA THR A 126 -7.94 1.56 -11.38
C THR A 126 -6.51 1.39 -10.89
N ASN A 127 -5.85 2.47 -10.48
CA ASN A 127 -4.43 2.50 -10.10
C ASN A 127 -4.22 2.67 -8.59
N LYS A 128 -5.18 2.21 -7.79
CA LYS A 128 -5.08 2.30 -6.34
C LYS A 128 -3.85 1.56 -5.81
N GLY A 129 -3.01 2.28 -5.07
CA GLY A 129 -1.79 1.73 -4.49
C GLY A 129 -0.59 1.67 -5.44
N VAL A 130 -0.67 2.25 -6.63
CA VAL A 130 0.47 2.36 -7.56
C VAL A 130 1.25 3.65 -7.30
N ILE A 131 2.57 3.54 -7.28
CA ILE A 131 3.52 4.66 -7.21
C ILE A 131 3.99 4.93 -8.63
N PHE A 132 3.78 6.15 -9.11
CA PHE A 132 4.24 6.56 -10.43
C PHE A 132 5.59 7.29 -10.34
N VAL A 133 6.54 6.83 -11.15
CA VAL A 133 7.84 7.46 -11.32
C VAL A 133 7.83 8.20 -12.66
N SER A 134 8.02 9.51 -12.61
CA SER A 134 8.26 10.34 -13.81
C SER A 134 9.52 11.17 -13.60
N LEU A 135 10.28 11.32 -14.66
CA LEU A 135 11.40 12.25 -14.73
C LEU A 135 10.89 13.43 -15.56
N ASN A 136 10.69 14.55 -14.91
CA ASN A 136 10.47 15.80 -15.65
C ASN A 136 11.84 16.30 -16.06
N ASP A 137 12.01 16.57 -17.36
CA ASP A 137 13.15 17.32 -17.84
C ASP A 137 13.09 18.69 -17.20
N PHE A 138 13.89 18.89 -16.17
CA PHE A 138 14.13 20.24 -15.64
C PHE A 138 15.03 20.96 -16.66
N ASN A 139 14.40 21.71 -17.57
CA ASN A 139 15.05 22.73 -18.35
C ASN A 139 15.32 23.96 -17.48
#